data_f6c01ff368fbdc64fc4b6aaf63efc3e0
#
_entry.id   f6c01ff368fbdc64fc4b6aaf63efc3e0
#
_cell.length_a   1.000
_cell.length_b   1.000
_cell.length_c   1.000
_cell.angle_alpha   90.00
_cell.angle_beta   90.00
_cell.angle_gamma   90.00
#
_symmetry.space_group_name_H-M   'P 1'
#
loop_
_entity.id
_entity.type
_entity.pdbx_description
1 polymer ?
#
loop_
_entity_poly.entity_id
_entity_poly.type
_entity_poly.pdbx_seq_one_letter_code
_entity_poly.pdbx_strand_id
1 'polypeptide(L)'
;MSIRLPSLTPLLGALALAGTFLSAPALAADEVSLYTTREPKLIQPMLDAFTKESGIKVNTVFVKDGLLERVKAEGAQSPADVLMTVDIGNLIDLVDGGITQAIQSDTLNSVIPANLRGADGKWYTLSLRDRVLYVANDVELDSFHYEDLADSKWKDKVCIRSGQHPYNTGLVAAMIAHDGAEATEQWLRGVKGNLARKAAGGDRDVARDILGGICDIGIANAYYVGHMKNAEPGTDARKWGDAIKVVRPTFKNGGDGTHVNISGAAVAAHAPNKDNAIKLLEFLVSEPAQALYARANYEYPIRSGVELDPVVASFGELKVDSLPVAEIAKHRKQASELVDKVGFDN
;
A
#
# COMPACT_ATOMS: atom_id res chain seq x y z
N MET A 1 84.75 58.94 -23.76
CA MET A 1 83.73 59.93 -23.38
C MET A 1 82.42 59.37 -23.85
N SER A 2 81.70 58.62 -23.00
CA SER A 2 80.56 57.80 -23.39
C SER A 2 79.30 58.55 -22.89
N ILE A 3 78.45 58.89 -23.81
CA ILE A 3 77.14 59.53 -23.51
C ILE A 3 76.09 58.39 -23.43
N ARG A 4 75.47 58.25 -22.28
CA ARG A 4 74.35 57.35 -22.02
C ARG A 4 73.03 58.08 -22.39
N LEU A 5 72.18 57.50 -23.25
CA LEU A 5 70.80 57.90 -23.49
C LEU A 5 69.87 57.13 -22.57
N PRO A 6 68.79 57.78 -22.04
CA PRO A 6 67.82 57.05 -21.19
C PRO A 6 66.81 56.30 -21.98
N SER A 7 66.49 55.11 -21.52
CA SER A 7 65.46 54.21 -22.07
C SER A 7 64.07 54.67 -21.64
N LEU A 8 63.17 54.86 -22.59
CA LEU A 8 61.72 55.03 -22.44
C LEU A 8 61.05 53.68 -22.32
N THR A 9 60.40 53.43 -21.19
CA THR A 9 59.56 52.27 -20.96
C THR A 9 58.13 52.61 -21.34
N PRO A 10 57.43 51.83 -22.19
CA PRO A 10 56.00 52.01 -22.42
C PRO A 10 55.18 51.36 -21.31
N LEU A 11 54.30 52.10 -20.65
CA LEU A 11 53.23 51.59 -19.78
C LEU A 11 52.16 50.89 -20.67
N LEU A 12 52.05 49.57 -20.57
CA LEU A 12 50.89 48.84 -21.04
C LEU A 12 49.82 48.87 -19.99
N GLY A 13 48.77 49.63 -20.20
CA GLY A 13 47.53 49.60 -19.41
C GLY A 13 46.74 48.36 -19.74
N ALA A 14 46.65 47.42 -18.76
CA ALA A 14 45.76 46.27 -18.84
C ALA A 14 44.34 46.69 -18.46
N LEU A 15 43.43 46.82 -19.40
CA LEU A 15 42.01 46.91 -19.17
C LEU A 15 41.49 45.53 -18.76
N ALA A 16 41.22 45.33 -17.45
CA ALA A 16 40.51 44.16 -16.98
C ALA A 16 39.01 44.33 -17.26
N LEU A 17 38.50 43.63 -18.31
CA LEU A 17 37.08 43.42 -18.49
C LEU A 17 36.58 42.46 -17.38
N ALA A 18 35.95 43.01 -16.36
CA ALA A 18 35.16 42.24 -15.40
C ALA A 18 33.88 41.74 -16.11
N GLY A 19 33.92 40.56 -16.68
CA GLY A 19 32.75 39.87 -17.16
C GLY A 19 31.90 39.41 -15.96
N THR A 20 30.82 40.13 -15.68
CA THR A 20 29.76 39.66 -14.80
C THR A 20 29.06 38.50 -15.47
N PHE A 21 29.44 37.25 -15.14
CA PHE A 21 28.63 36.10 -15.41
C PHE A 21 27.35 36.22 -14.58
N LEU A 22 26.28 36.70 -15.21
CA LEU A 22 24.92 36.50 -14.74
C LEU A 22 24.67 34.97 -14.81
N SER A 23 24.89 34.28 -13.68
CA SER A 23 24.37 32.93 -13.50
C SER A 23 22.85 33.03 -13.55
N ALA A 24 22.25 32.71 -14.71
CA ALA A 24 20.83 32.47 -14.74
C ALA A 24 20.53 31.39 -13.68
N PRO A 25 19.50 31.59 -12.83
CA PRO A 25 19.09 30.51 -11.95
C PRO A 25 18.74 29.33 -12.85
N ALA A 26 19.45 28.23 -12.72
CA ALA A 26 19.01 26.95 -13.28
C ALA A 26 17.61 26.75 -12.69
N LEU A 27 16.58 26.84 -13.53
CA LEU A 27 15.25 26.36 -13.16
C LEU A 27 15.48 24.90 -12.74
N ALA A 28 15.44 24.63 -11.44
CA ALA A 28 15.41 23.27 -10.95
C ALA A 28 14.27 22.59 -11.75
N ALA A 29 14.58 21.50 -12.43
CA ALA A 29 13.55 20.76 -13.14
C ALA A 29 12.47 20.42 -12.12
N ASP A 30 11.21 20.78 -12.42
CA ASP A 30 10.10 20.41 -11.56
C ASP A 30 10.06 18.89 -11.45
N GLU A 31 10.49 18.36 -10.32
CA GLU A 31 10.57 16.92 -10.08
C GLU A 31 10.10 16.55 -8.67
N VAL A 32 9.79 15.28 -8.47
CA VAL A 32 9.46 14.68 -7.19
C VAL A 32 10.01 13.26 -7.13
N SER A 33 10.63 12.90 -6.00
CA SER A 33 11.23 11.58 -5.78
C SER A 33 10.28 10.71 -4.94
N LEU A 34 9.80 9.61 -5.53
CA LEU A 34 8.92 8.63 -4.91
C LEU A 34 9.72 7.40 -4.50
N TYR A 35 9.84 7.12 -3.21
CA TYR A 35 10.34 5.85 -2.68
C TYR A 35 9.15 4.95 -2.35
N THR A 36 9.11 3.75 -2.93
CA THR A 36 7.91 2.91 -2.82
C THR A 36 8.23 1.42 -2.69
N THR A 37 7.42 0.71 -1.89
CA THR A 37 7.39 -0.76 -1.85
C THR A 37 6.44 -1.35 -2.91
N ARG A 38 5.69 -0.51 -3.64
CA ARG A 38 4.83 -0.96 -4.73
C ARG A 38 5.66 -1.26 -5.98
N GLU A 39 5.38 -2.40 -6.61
CA GLU A 39 6.02 -2.75 -7.89
C GLU A 39 5.79 -1.65 -8.94
N PRO A 40 6.86 -1.24 -9.66
CA PRO A 40 6.80 -0.11 -10.59
C PRO A 40 5.67 -0.22 -11.62
N LYS A 41 5.46 -1.40 -12.21
CA LYS A 41 4.41 -1.62 -13.22
C LYS A 41 2.98 -1.30 -12.73
N LEU A 42 2.76 -1.36 -11.41
CA LEU A 42 1.45 -1.14 -10.79
C LEU A 42 1.20 0.34 -10.43
N ILE A 43 2.24 1.16 -10.38
CA ILE A 43 2.12 2.60 -10.06
C ILE A 43 2.47 3.48 -11.28
N GLN A 44 3.28 3.00 -12.20
CA GLN A 44 3.78 3.78 -13.33
C GLN A 44 2.67 4.46 -14.16
N PRO A 45 1.53 3.81 -14.48
CA PRO A 45 0.47 4.47 -15.24
C PRO A 45 -0.06 5.75 -14.57
N MET A 46 -0.13 5.79 -13.24
CA MET A 46 -0.56 6.96 -12.48
C MET A 46 0.54 8.04 -12.47
N LEU A 47 1.81 7.64 -12.38
CA LEU A 47 2.93 8.58 -12.39
C LEU A 47 3.11 9.23 -13.79
N ASP A 48 2.90 8.47 -14.86
CA ASP A 48 2.92 8.98 -16.23
C ASP A 48 1.78 9.98 -16.46
N ALA A 49 0.58 9.67 -15.96
CA ALA A 49 -0.56 10.57 -16.00
C ALA A 49 -0.31 11.87 -15.22
N PHE A 50 0.26 11.77 -14.01
CA PHE A 50 0.67 12.93 -13.21
C PHE A 50 1.68 13.80 -13.95
N THR A 51 2.74 13.20 -14.50
CA THR A 51 3.77 13.94 -15.26
C THR A 51 3.18 14.62 -16.49
N LYS A 52 2.27 13.93 -17.19
CA LYS A 52 1.59 14.50 -18.37
C LYS A 52 0.73 15.70 -18.02
N GLU A 53 0.04 15.67 -16.88
CA GLU A 53 -0.88 16.74 -16.46
C GLU A 53 -0.13 17.92 -15.83
N SER A 54 0.83 17.63 -14.95
CA SER A 54 1.50 18.66 -14.14
C SER A 54 2.79 19.20 -14.74
N GLY A 55 3.41 18.47 -15.67
CA GLY A 55 4.78 18.74 -16.14
C GLY A 55 5.87 18.32 -15.15
N ILE A 56 5.51 17.84 -13.96
CA ILE A 56 6.45 17.43 -12.91
C ILE A 56 6.93 16.01 -13.18
N LYS A 57 8.25 15.81 -13.27
CA LYS A 57 8.85 14.48 -13.44
C LYS A 57 8.83 13.70 -12.13
N VAL A 58 8.43 12.43 -12.16
CA VAL A 58 8.54 11.52 -11.00
C VAL A 58 9.77 10.62 -11.13
N ASN A 59 10.69 10.73 -10.18
CA ASN A 59 11.82 9.83 -10.03
C ASN A 59 11.46 8.72 -9.05
N THR A 60 11.25 7.50 -9.54
CA THR A 60 10.77 6.37 -8.72
C THR A 60 11.93 5.49 -8.28
N VAL A 61 11.98 5.20 -6.97
CA VAL A 61 12.89 4.25 -6.36
C VAL A 61 12.09 3.11 -5.74
N PHE A 62 12.17 1.93 -6.33
CA PHE A 62 11.55 0.73 -5.78
C PHE A 62 12.43 0.15 -4.67
N VAL A 63 11.86 0.02 -3.48
CA VAL A 63 12.50 -0.55 -2.29
C VAL A 63 11.62 -1.69 -1.78
N LYS A 64 11.94 -2.91 -2.17
CA LYS A 64 11.14 -4.09 -1.81
C LYS A 64 11.00 -4.24 -0.31
N ASP A 65 12.12 -4.14 0.40
CA ASP A 65 12.23 -4.30 1.86
C ASP A 65 13.17 -3.24 2.44
N GLY A 66 13.01 -2.84 3.69
CA GLY A 66 13.94 -1.93 4.38
C GLY A 66 13.78 -0.45 3.98
N LEU A 67 12.59 0.00 3.59
CA LEU A 67 12.36 1.41 3.23
C LEU A 67 12.66 2.37 4.40
N LEU A 68 12.24 2.00 5.62
CA LEU A 68 12.51 2.78 6.83
C LEU A 68 14.00 2.92 7.09
N GLU A 69 14.73 1.80 7.08
CA GLU A 69 16.16 1.74 7.33
C GLU A 69 16.94 2.55 6.30
N ARG A 70 16.54 2.44 5.04
CA ARG A 70 17.15 3.19 3.95
C ARG A 70 17.03 4.70 4.15
N VAL A 71 15.81 5.20 4.37
CA VAL A 71 15.60 6.64 4.53
C VAL A 71 16.27 7.16 5.81
N LYS A 72 16.27 6.36 6.89
CA LYS A 72 17.03 6.70 8.10
C LYS A 72 18.54 6.78 7.85
N ALA A 73 19.11 5.87 7.06
CA ALA A 73 20.52 5.88 6.72
C ALA A 73 20.91 7.09 5.83
N GLU A 74 20.02 7.50 4.93
CA GLU A 74 20.18 8.69 4.10
C GLU A 74 20.03 9.99 4.93
N GLY A 75 19.25 9.96 6.03
CA GLY A 75 19.04 11.06 6.96
C GLY A 75 18.51 12.32 6.29
N ALA A 76 19.06 13.50 6.69
CA ALA A 76 18.67 14.79 6.13
C ALA A 76 19.11 14.99 4.66
N GLN A 77 19.95 14.12 4.13
CA GLN A 77 20.39 14.14 2.73
C GLN A 77 19.53 13.22 1.83
N SER A 78 18.50 12.59 2.39
CA SER A 78 17.60 11.75 1.58
C SER A 78 16.96 12.58 0.47
N PRO A 79 17.02 12.11 -0.80
CA PRO A 79 16.32 12.77 -1.89
C PRO A 79 14.84 12.40 -1.95
N ALA A 80 14.34 11.59 -1.03
CA ALA A 80 12.96 11.15 -1.01
C ALA A 80 12.02 12.30 -0.66
N ASP A 81 11.00 12.52 -1.50
CA ASP A 81 9.92 13.46 -1.25
C ASP A 81 8.66 12.75 -0.74
N VAL A 82 8.32 11.63 -1.37
CA VAL A 82 7.15 10.80 -1.03
C VAL A 82 7.60 9.40 -0.67
N LEU A 83 7.08 8.89 0.44
CA LEU A 83 7.26 7.51 0.91
C LEU A 83 5.93 6.79 0.76
N MET A 84 5.88 5.73 -0.06
CA MET A 84 4.65 4.97 -0.34
C MET A 84 4.83 3.51 0.02
N THR A 85 3.88 2.97 0.78
CA THR A 85 3.83 1.54 1.13
C THR A 85 2.53 0.90 0.70
N VAL A 86 2.53 -0.43 0.61
CA VAL A 86 1.35 -1.24 0.30
C VAL A 86 0.78 -1.95 1.55
N ASP A 87 1.08 -1.42 2.73
CA ASP A 87 0.64 -1.97 4.01
C ASP A 87 0.60 -0.88 5.06
N ILE A 88 -0.50 -0.80 5.84
CA ILE A 88 -0.67 0.22 6.87
C ILE A 88 0.41 0.12 7.95
N GLY A 89 0.79 -1.09 8.32
CA GLY A 89 1.79 -1.25 9.35
C GLY A 89 3.15 -0.72 8.94
N ASN A 90 3.60 -1.03 7.73
CA ASN A 90 4.84 -0.46 7.20
C ASN A 90 4.75 1.06 7.12
N LEU A 91 3.56 1.62 6.80
CA LEU A 91 3.37 3.07 6.77
C LEU A 91 3.47 3.70 8.18
N ILE A 92 2.88 3.06 9.19
CA ILE A 92 2.99 3.51 10.58
C ILE A 92 4.44 3.40 11.07
N ASP A 93 5.18 2.35 10.69
CA ASP A 93 6.60 2.23 11.03
C ASP A 93 7.44 3.42 10.49
N LEU A 94 7.09 3.97 9.31
CA LEU A 94 7.73 5.20 8.79
C LEU A 94 7.40 6.42 9.66
N VAL A 95 6.13 6.54 10.11
CA VAL A 95 5.68 7.63 10.98
C VAL A 95 6.37 7.56 12.34
N ASP A 96 6.34 6.40 12.99
CA ASP A 96 6.95 6.14 14.29
C ASP A 96 8.48 6.26 14.24
N GLY A 97 9.04 5.92 13.09
CA GLY A 97 10.45 6.11 12.78
C GLY A 97 10.89 7.57 12.64
N GLY A 98 9.96 8.52 12.65
CA GLY A 98 10.23 9.96 12.56
C GLY A 98 10.70 10.45 11.21
N ILE A 99 10.50 9.65 10.13
CA ILE A 99 10.95 10.00 8.77
C ILE A 99 9.84 10.56 7.88
N THR A 100 8.70 10.93 8.47
CA THR A 100 7.59 11.60 7.79
C THR A 100 7.31 12.95 8.42
N GLN A 101 6.70 13.86 7.69
CA GLN A 101 6.23 15.15 8.20
C GLN A 101 4.73 15.33 8.02
N ALA A 102 4.13 16.12 8.89
CA ALA A 102 2.74 16.54 8.74
C ALA A 102 2.57 17.51 7.57
N ILE A 103 1.52 17.31 6.79
CA ILE A 103 1.08 18.26 5.77
C ILE A 103 -0.38 18.62 5.98
N GLN A 104 -0.78 19.76 5.41
CA GLN A 104 -2.17 20.21 5.35
C GLN A 104 -2.59 20.24 3.88
N SER A 105 -3.67 19.55 3.57
CA SER A 105 -4.28 19.54 2.25
C SER A 105 -5.79 19.35 2.38
N ASP A 106 -6.53 20.36 1.99
CA ASP A 106 -8.01 20.30 1.96
C ASP A 106 -8.49 19.25 0.95
N THR A 107 -7.77 19.07 -0.15
CA THR A 107 -8.05 18.04 -1.15
C THR A 107 -7.97 16.64 -0.54
N LEU A 108 -6.86 16.30 0.11
CA LEU A 108 -6.69 14.98 0.74
C LEU A 108 -7.72 14.77 1.87
N ASN A 109 -7.96 15.81 2.68
CA ASN A 109 -8.87 15.74 3.81
C ASN A 109 -10.34 15.60 3.39
N SER A 110 -10.73 16.14 2.22
CA SER A 110 -12.09 16.04 1.70
C SER A 110 -12.37 14.69 1.02
N VAL A 111 -11.34 14.06 0.44
CA VAL A 111 -11.47 12.78 -0.28
C VAL A 111 -11.33 11.58 0.64
N ILE A 112 -10.38 11.63 1.59
CA ILE A 112 -10.02 10.48 2.41
C ILE A 112 -10.77 10.54 3.74
N PRO A 113 -11.60 9.53 4.08
CA PRO A 113 -12.28 9.44 5.37
C PRO A 113 -11.33 9.52 6.56
N ALA A 114 -11.77 10.10 7.67
CA ALA A 114 -10.92 10.34 8.84
C ALA A 114 -10.32 9.07 9.46
N ASN A 115 -11.03 7.93 9.40
CA ASN A 115 -10.54 6.63 9.87
C ASN A 115 -9.51 5.98 8.93
N LEU A 116 -9.28 6.57 7.75
CA LEU A 116 -8.35 6.08 6.72
C LEU A 116 -7.19 7.04 6.45
N ARG A 117 -6.89 7.95 7.39
CA ARG A 117 -5.74 8.86 7.32
C ARG A 117 -5.18 9.18 8.69
N GLY A 118 -3.94 9.65 8.75
CA GLY A 118 -3.34 10.14 9.99
C GLY A 118 -4.05 11.38 10.51
N ALA A 119 -4.52 11.34 11.75
CA ALA A 119 -5.17 12.50 12.38
C ALA A 119 -4.23 13.71 12.48
N ASP A 120 -2.92 13.47 12.50
CA ASP A 120 -1.86 14.47 12.53
C ASP A 120 -1.36 14.89 11.13
N GLY A 121 -1.97 14.39 10.06
CA GLY A 121 -1.61 14.70 8.67
C GLY A 121 -0.29 14.11 8.19
N LYS A 122 0.23 13.07 8.86
CA LYS A 122 1.52 12.46 8.50
C LYS A 122 1.43 11.32 7.48
N TRP A 123 0.23 10.82 7.21
CA TRP A 123 0.01 9.77 6.21
C TRP A 123 -1.41 9.79 5.66
N TYR A 124 -1.58 9.26 4.45
CA TYR A 124 -2.82 9.26 3.69
C TYR A 124 -3.00 7.96 2.92
N THR A 125 -4.22 7.41 2.92
CA THR A 125 -4.59 6.24 2.11
C THR A 125 -4.76 6.62 0.64
N LEU A 126 -4.30 5.76 -0.25
CA LEU A 126 -4.43 5.90 -1.69
C LEU A 126 -5.38 4.87 -2.32
N SER A 127 -5.44 3.67 -1.75
CA SER A 127 -6.37 2.61 -2.19
C SER A 127 -6.62 1.59 -1.08
N LEU A 128 -7.70 0.81 -1.23
CA LEU A 128 -8.13 -0.19 -0.26
C LEU A 128 -8.07 -1.59 -0.85
N ARG A 129 -7.77 -2.56 0.00
CA ARG A 129 -7.75 -3.99 -0.32
C ARG A 129 -8.46 -4.75 0.78
N ASP A 130 -9.62 -5.29 0.45
CA ASP A 130 -10.42 -6.08 1.38
C ASP A 130 -9.87 -7.50 1.55
N ARG A 131 -9.93 -7.99 2.77
CA ARG A 131 -9.58 -9.35 3.15
C ARG A 131 -10.85 -10.19 3.20
N VAL A 132 -11.06 -11.05 2.21
CA VAL A 132 -12.32 -11.72 1.94
C VAL A 132 -12.21 -13.23 2.09
N LEU A 133 -13.33 -13.90 2.06
CA LEU A 133 -13.43 -15.34 1.94
C LEU A 133 -13.55 -15.72 0.46
N TYR A 134 -12.67 -16.59 -0.02
CA TYR A 134 -12.87 -17.36 -1.24
C TYR A 134 -13.69 -18.58 -0.88
N VAL A 135 -14.73 -18.85 -1.63
CA VAL A 135 -15.68 -19.93 -1.38
C VAL A 135 -15.84 -20.74 -2.66
N ALA A 136 -15.75 -22.05 -2.58
CA ALA A 136 -16.04 -22.93 -3.70
C ALA A 136 -17.47 -22.68 -4.23
N ASN A 137 -17.66 -22.74 -5.54
CA ASN A 137 -18.94 -22.36 -6.16
C ASN A 137 -20.14 -23.23 -5.71
N ASP A 138 -19.90 -24.45 -5.28
CA ASP A 138 -20.90 -25.42 -4.81
C ASP A 138 -21.20 -25.31 -3.30
N VAL A 139 -20.48 -24.45 -2.57
CA VAL A 139 -20.73 -24.18 -1.15
C VAL A 139 -21.72 -23.02 -1.00
N GLU A 140 -22.89 -23.29 -0.43
CA GLU A 140 -23.90 -22.27 -0.13
C GLU A 140 -23.46 -21.44 1.08
N LEU A 141 -23.11 -20.16 0.82
CA LEU A 141 -22.65 -19.22 1.83
C LEU A 141 -22.90 -17.78 1.37
N ASP A 142 -23.82 -17.08 2.01
CA ASP A 142 -24.20 -15.70 1.66
C ASP A 142 -23.65 -14.65 2.63
N SER A 143 -23.40 -15.05 3.89
CA SER A 143 -22.83 -14.19 4.92
C SER A 143 -21.83 -14.95 5.77
N PHE A 144 -20.87 -14.24 6.35
CA PHE A 144 -19.81 -14.84 7.14
C PHE A 144 -19.24 -13.83 8.14
N HIS A 145 -18.83 -14.31 9.32
CA HIS A 145 -18.01 -13.54 10.24
C HIS A 145 -16.62 -14.13 10.33
N TYR A 146 -15.58 -13.30 10.51
CA TYR A 146 -14.20 -13.81 10.62
C TYR A 146 -14.06 -14.85 11.74
N GLU A 147 -14.81 -14.68 12.83
CA GLU A 147 -14.84 -15.60 13.97
C GLU A 147 -15.33 -17.00 13.58
N ASP A 148 -16.22 -17.11 12.58
CA ASP A 148 -16.80 -18.38 12.12
C ASP A 148 -15.77 -19.31 11.45
N LEU A 149 -14.59 -18.79 11.06
CA LEU A 149 -13.50 -19.64 10.57
C LEU A 149 -13.02 -20.65 11.60
N ALA A 150 -13.24 -20.40 12.88
CA ALA A 150 -12.88 -21.30 13.99
C ALA A 150 -13.97 -22.38 14.26
N ASP A 151 -15.14 -22.31 13.62
CA ASP A 151 -16.21 -23.27 13.82
C ASP A 151 -15.79 -24.66 13.32
N SER A 152 -16.06 -25.69 14.09
CA SER A 152 -15.69 -27.09 13.77
C SER A 152 -16.33 -27.65 12.50
N LYS A 153 -17.42 -27.02 11.97
CA LYS A 153 -18.02 -27.37 10.69
C LYS A 153 -17.04 -27.20 9.50
N TRP A 154 -15.98 -26.38 9.67
CA TRP A 154 -14.94 -26.13 8.69
C TRP A 154 -13.70 -27.03 8.87
N LYS A 155 -13.77 -28.04 9.73
CA LYS A 155 -12.64 -28.96 9.95
C LYS A 155 -12.16 -29.56 8.62
N ASP A 156 -10.84 -29.45 8.38
CA ASP A 156 -10.15 -29.91 7.17
C ASP A 156 -10.69 -29.27 5.87
N LYS A 157 -11.24 -28.04 5.94
CA LYS A 157 -11.87 -27.34 4.81
C LYS A 157 -11.32 -25.95 4.54
N VAL A 158 -10.40 -25.44 5.36
CA VAL A 158 -9.86 -24.10 5.25
C VAL A 158 -8.48 -24.09 4.62
N CYS A 159 -8.27 -23.26 3.61
CA CYS A 159 -6.94 -22.92 3.10
C CYS A 159 -6.58 -21.45 3.41
N ILE A 160 -5.34 -21.24 3.81
CA ILE A 160 -4.82 -19.90 4.10
C ILE A 160 -3.31 -19.88 3.84
N ARG A 161 -2.78 -18.69 3.53
CA ARG A 161 -1.34 -18.46 3.50
C ARG A 161 -0.78 -18.32 4.92
N SER A 162 0.56 -18.23 5.04
CA SER A 162 1.24 -18.05 6.33
C SER A 162 0.57 -16.98 7.20
N GLY A 163 0.37 -17.30 8.48
CA GLY A 163 -0.12 -16.39 9.50
C GLY A 163 0.79 -15.19 9.72
N GLN A 164 2.11 -15.35 9.52
CA GLN A 164 3.12 -14.30 9.62
C GLN A 164 3.15 -13.36 8.41
N HIS A 165 2.44 -13.67 7.33
CA HIS A 165 2.36 -12.74 6.21
C HIS A 165 1.62 -11.46 6.61
N PRO A 166 2.08 -10.24 6.22
CA PRO A 166 1.48 -8.96 6.60
C PRO A 166 -0.04 -8.87 6.44
N TYR A 167 -0.61 -9.53 5.41
CA TYR A 167 -2.06 -9.54 5.22
C TYR A 167 -2.82 -10.32 6.30
N ASN A 168 -2.24 -11.39 6.82
CA ASN A 168 -2.85 -12.16 7.90
C ASN A 168 -2.53 -11.59 9.27
N THR A 169 -1.31 -11.10 9.51
CA THR A 169 -1.02 -10.36 10.76
C THR A 169 -1.89 -9.11 10.88
N GLY A 170 -2.24 -8.45 9.75
CA GLY A 170 -3.21 -7.36 9.73
C GLY A 170 -4.61 -7.79 10.16
N LEU A 171 -5.10 -8.92 9.64
CA LEU A 171 -6.39 -9.47 10.07
C LEU A 171 -6.38 -9.91 11.53
N VAL A 172 -5.31 -10.59 11.98
CA VAL A 172 -5.16 -10.99 13.39
C VAL A 172 -5.12 -9.76 14.30
N ALA A 173 -4.46 -8.67 13.86
CA ALA A 173 -4.45 -7.40 14.59
C ALA A 173 -5.86 -6.78 14.67
N ALA A 174 -6.66 -6.89 13.61
CA ALA A 174 -8.06 -6.45 13.62
C ALA A 174 -8.90 -7.30 14.59
N MET A 175 -8.72 -8.63 14.61
CA MET A 175 -9.37 -9.51 15.59
C MET A 175 -9.01 -9.11 17.02
N ILE A 176 -7.73 -8.79 17.30
CA ILE A 176 -7.31 -8.31 18.63
C ILE A 176 -8.02 -7.00 18.99
N ALA A 177 -8.13 -6.08 18.04
CA ALA A 177 -8.76 -4.78 18.24
C ALA A 177 -10.28 -4.89 18.54
N HIS A 178 -10.97 -5.89 17.96
CA HIS A 178 -12.39 -6.15 18.17
C HIS A 178 -12.68 -7.00 19.41
N ASP A 179 -11.92 -8.10 19.56
CA ASP A 179 -12.27 -9.18 20.50
C ASP A 179 -11.27 -9.32 21.67
N GLY A 180 -10.12 -8.67 21.57
CA GLY A 180 -9.01 -8.82 22.51
C GLY A 180 -8.11 -10.03 22.22
N ALA A 181 -6.94 -10.03 22.83
CA ALA A 181 -5.87 -10.99 22.54
C ALA A 181 -6.23 -12.44 22.91
N GLU A 182 -6.93 -12.65 24.01
CA GLU A 182 -7.28 -14.00 24.49
C GLU A 182 -8.28 -14.69 23.54
N ALA A 183 -9.35 -13.99 23.15
CA ALA A 183 -10.32 -14.52 22.20
C ALA A 183 -9.68 -14.76 20.84
N THR A 184 -8.79 -13.86 20.38
CA THR A 184 -8.03 -14.01 19.14
C THR A 184 -7.09 -15.22 19.17
N GLU A 185 -6.44 -15.51 20.30
CA GLU A 185 -5.63 -16.73 20.43
C GLU A 185 -6.47 -17.99 20.28
N GLN A 186 -7.64 -18.03 20.91
CA GLN A 186 -8.58 -19.15 20.80
C GLN A 186 -9.07 -19.30 19.36
N TRP A 187 -9.42 -18.20 18.71
CA TRP A 187 -9.78 -18.17 17.30
C TRP A 187 -8.67 -18.72 16.39
N LEU A 188 -7.41 -18.28 16.56
CA LEU A 188 -6.27 -18.79 15.80
C LEU A 188 -6.09 -20.30 15.96
N ARG A 189 -6.28 -20.84 17.19
CA ARG A 189 -6.22 -22.28 17.47
C ARG A 189 -7.33 -23.03 16.75
N GLY A 190 -8.55 -22.47 16.74
CA GLY A 190 -9.70 -23.04 16.02
C GLY A 190 -9.46 -23.05 14.51
N VAL A 191 -9.03 -21.92 13.93
CA VAL A 191 -8.70 -21.84 12.51
C VAL A 191 -7.59 -22.82 12.13
N LYS A 192 -6.51 -22.91 12.94
CA LYS A 192 -5.46 -23.90 12.72
C LYS A 192 -6.00 -25.34 12.71
N GLY A 193 -6.94 -25.67 13.61
CA GLY A 193 -7.59 -26.99 13.67
C GLY A 193 -8.48 -27.31 12.47
N ASN A 194 -8.88 -26.29 11.71
CA ASN A 194 -9.74 -26.39 10.52
C ASN A 194 -8.95 -26.38 9.20
N LEU A 195 -7.62 -26.22 9.24
CA LEU A 195 -6.80 -26.18 8.04
C LEU A 195 -6.83 -27.53 7.31
N ALA A 196 -7.16 -27.52 6.03
CA ALA A 196 -7.08 -28.66 5.13
C ALA A 196 -5.63 -29.01 4.75
N ARG A 197 -4.75 -28.04 4.82
CA ARG A 197 -3.31 -28.18 4.62
C ARG A 197 -2.57 -27.14 5.47
N LYS A 198 -1.26 -27.33 5.66
CA LYS A 198 -0.39 -26.34 6.30
C LYS A 198 -0.60 -24.94 5.70
N ALA A 199 -0.64 -23.91 6.55
CA ALA A 199 -0.69 -22.51 6.13
C ALA A 199 0.57 -22.18 5.30
N ALA A 200 0.42 -21.98 4.01
CA ALA A 200 1.52 -21.75 3.08
C ALA A 200 1.03 -21.21 1.72
N GLY A 201 1.98 -20.84 0.87
CA GLY A 201 1.69 -20.29 -0.47
C GLY A 201 1.17 -18.85 -0.43
N GLY A 202 0.48 -18.45 -1.48
CA GLY A 202 -0.12 -17.15 -1.65
C GLY A 202 -1.64 -17.20 -1.80
N ASP A 203 -2.27 -16.04 -1.93
CA ASP A 203 -3.74 -15.95 -2.04
C ASP A 203 -4.27 -16.62 -3.34
N ARG A 204 -3.47 -16.64 -4.43
CA ARG A 204 -3.80 -17.37 -5.66
C ARG A 204 -3.74 -18.90 -5.47
N ASP A 205 -2.83 -19.37 -4.61
CA ASP A 205 -2.75 -20.79 -4.28
C ASP A 205 -3.99 -21.26 -3.50
N VAL A 206 -4.62 -20.39 -2.72
CA VAL A 206 -5.91 -20.70 -2.07
C VAL A 206 -6.98 -21.01 -3.12
N ALA A 207 -7.09 -20.18 -4.17
CA ALA A 207 -8.05 -20.43 -5.25
C ALA A 207 -7.72 -21.71 -6.05
N ARG A 208 -6.44 -21.99 -6.30
CA ARG A 208 -5.96 -23.23 -6.90
C ARG A 208 -6.38 -24.45 -6.06
N ASP A 209 -6.18 -24.37 -4.76
CA ASP A 209 -6.43 -25.48 -3.83
C ASP A 209 -7.93 -25.74 -3.68
N ILE A 210 -8.77 -24.69 -3.76
CA ILE A 210 -10.23 -24.82 -3.84
C ILE A 210 -10.62 -25.52 -5.16
N LEU A 211 -10.08 -25.11 -6.30
CA LEU A 211 -10.30 -25.81 -7.58
C LEU A 211 -9.89 -27.29 -7.50
N GLY A 212 -8.80 -27.59 -6.80
CA GLY A 212 -8.30 -28.95 -6.59
C GLY A 212 -9.09 -29.78 -5.57
N GLY A 213 -10.12 -29.23 -4.93
CA GLY A 213 -10.93 -29.92 -3.92
C GLY A 213 -10.17 -30.19 -2.60
N ILE A 214 -9.09 -29.44 -2.34
CA ILE A 214 -8.31 -29.55 -1.09
C ILE A 214 -9.04 -28.85 0.05
N CYS A 215 -9.70 -27.73 -0.23
CA CYS A 215 -10.44 -26.93 0.74
C CYS A 215 -11.71 -26.36 0.10
N ASP A 216 -12.71 -26.08 0.93
CA ASP A 216 -13.99 -25.49 0.51
C ASP A 216 -13.96 -23.96 0.56
N ILE A 217 -13.18 -23.42 1.51
CA ILE A 217 -13.08 -21.97 1.76
C ILE A 217 -11.65 -21.56 2.07
N GLY A 218 -11.36 -20.26 1.95
CA GLY A 218 -10.07 -19.72 2.40
C GLY A 218 -10.04 -18.20 2.44
N ILE A 219 -9.18 -17.65 3.29
CA ILE A 219 -9.00 -16.19 3.43
C ILE A 219 -7.97 -15.69 2.44
N ALA A 220 -8.34 -14.66 1.68
CA ALA A 220 -7.49 -14.05 0.65
C ALA A 220 -7.90 -12.59 0.37
N ASN A 221 -7.14 -11.86 -0.43
CA ASN A 221 -7.50 -10.52 -0.86
C ASN A 221 -8.33 -10.55 -2.15
N ALA A 222 -9.39 -9.74 -2.22
CA ALA A 222 -10.32 -9.72 -3.35
C ALA A 222 -9.68 -9.32 -4.68
N TYR A 223 -8.71 -8.41 -4.69
CA TYR A 223 -8.10 -7.93 -5.93
C TYR A 223 -7.44 -9.03 -6.77
N TYR A 224 -6.97 -10.12 -6.14
CA TYR A 224 -6.45 -11.28 -6.89
C TYR A 224 -7.53 -11.96 -7.74
N VAL A 225 -8.81 -11.92 -7.31
CA VAL A 225 -9.91 -12.44 -8.10
C VAL A 225 -10.12 -11.60 -9.36
N GLY A 226 -9.98 -10.27 -9.25
CA GLY A 226 -9.95 -9.36 -10.41
C GLY A 226 -8.88 -9.80 -11.42
N HIS A 227 -7.65 -10.00 -10.97
CA HIS A 227 -6.57 -10.50 -11.84
C HIS A 227 -6.84 -11.88 -12.43
N MET A 228 -7.36 -12.81 -11.64
CA MET A 228 -7.62 -14.19 -12.10
C MET A 228 -8.77 -14.25 -13.10
N LYS A 229 -9.90 -13.58 -12.82
CA LYS A 229 -11.07 -13.59 -13.70
C LYS A 229 -10.89 -12.77 -14.98
N ASN A 230 -9.96 -11.82 -15.01
CA ASN A 230 -9.58 -11.07 -16.20
C ASN A 230 -8.35 -11.67 -16.93
N ALA A 231 -7.81 -12.80 -16.47
CA ALA A 231 -6.75 -13.50 -17.18
C ALA A 231 -7.28 -14.15 -18.49
N GLU A 232 -6.37 -14.41 -19.44
CA GLU A 232 -6.70 -15.03 -20.72
C GLU A 232 -7.46 -16.36 -20.53
N PRO A 233 -8.51 -16.60 -21.32
CA PRO A 233 -9.28 -17.84 -21.27
C PRO A 233 -8.37 -19.07 -21.43
N GLY A 234 -8.63 -20.10 -20.61
CA GLY A 234 -7.87 -21.35 -20.65
C GLY A 234 -6.58 -21.37 -19.82
N THR A 235 -6.12 -20.23 -19.34
CA THR A 235 -4.98 -20.17 -18.41
C THR A 235 -5.36 -20.72 -17.03
N ASP A 236 -4.36 -21.17 -16.28
CA ASP A 236 -4.60 -21.67 -14.91
C ASP A 236 -5.15 -20.58 -14.00
N ALA A 237 -4.65 -19.35 -14.13
CA ALA A 237 -5.16 -18.21 -13.37
C ALA A 237 -6.67 -18.02 -13.60
N ARG A 238 -7.14 -18.10 -14.85
CA ARG A 238 -8.57 -18.00 -15.18
C ARG A 238 -9.37 -19.13 -14.56
N LYS A 239 -8.89 -20.37 -14.66
CA LYS A 239 -9.55 -21.53 -14.04
C LYS A 239 -9.68 -21.37 -12.52
N TRP A 240 -8.63 -20.88 -11.84
CA TRP A 240 -8.67 -20.63 -10.40
C TRP A 240 -9.70 -19.57 -10.04
N GLY A 241 -9.74 -18.46 -10.80
CA GLY A 241 -10.72 -17.40 -10.59
C GLY A 241 -12.16 -17.87 -10.82
N ASP A 242 -12.39 -18.70 -11.83
CA ASP A 242 -13.73 -19.22 -12.18
C ASP A 242 -14.24 -20.27 -11.19
N ALA A 243 -13.35 -20.89 -10.38
CA ALA A 243 -13.72 -21.89 -9.38
C ALA A 243 -14.27 -21.31 -8.08
N ILE A 244 -14.17 -20.02 -7.88
CA ILE A 244 -14.49 -19.35 -6.60
C ILE A 244 -15.47 -18.21 -6.74
N LYS A 245 -16.26 -18.01 -5.69
CA LYS A 245 -16.99 -16.78 -5.40
C LYS A 245 -16.37 -16.05 -4.21
N VAL A 246 -16.63 -14.75 -4.11
CA VAL A 246 -16.16 -13.88 -3.03
C VAL A 246 -17.30 -13.63 -2.05
N VAL A 247 -17.04 -13.87 -0.77
CA VAL A 247 -17.91 -13.44 0.34
C VAL A 247 -17.11 -12.50 1.24
N ARG A 248 -17.69 -11.36 1.61
CA ARG A 248 -17.05 -10.40 2.52
C ARG A 248 -17.42 -10.73 3.96
N PRO A 249 -16.43 -11.16 4.78
CA PRO A 249 -16.69 -11.35 6.19
C PRO A 249 -16.80 -10.00 6.91
N THR A 250 -17.54 -10.02 8.01
CA THR A 250 -17.60 -8.93 8.98
C THR A 250 -17.14 -9.44 10.35
N PHE A 251 -17.09 -8.57 11.36
CA PHE A 251 -16.79 -8.96 12.75
C PHE A 251 -18.09 -9.06 13.54
N LYS A 252 -18.23 -10.08 14.41
CA LYS A 252 -19.40 -10.22 15.28
C LYS A 252 -19.60 -9.02 16.20
N ASN A 253 -18.49 -8.45 16.67
CA ASN A 253 -18.47 -7.29 17.56
C ASN A 253 -18.12 -5.97 16.85
N GLY A 254 -18.01 -5.96 15.51
CA GLY A 254 -17.49 -4.84 14.74
C GLY A 254 -18.46 -4.14 13.81
N GLY A 255 -19.73 -4.52 13.82
CA GLY A 255 -20.72 -4.00 12.88
C GLY A 255 -20.60 -4.64 11.48
N ASP A 256 -21.06 -3.94 10.43
CA ASP A 256 -21.23 -4.52 9.08
C ASP A 256 -19.98 -4.38 8.17
N GLY A 257 -18.84 -3.99 8.72
CA GLY A 257 -17.65 -3.68 7.93
C GLY A 257 -16.70 -4.87 7.74
N THR A 258 -16.07 -4.92 6.58
CA THR A 258 -15.01 -5.88 6.24
C THR A 258 -13.65 -5.29 6.57
N HIS A 259 -12.70 -6.12 7.06
CA HIS A 259 -11.32 -5.71 7.25
C HIS A 259 -10.66 -5.32 5.94
N VAL A 260 -10.01 -4.17 5.94
CA VAL A 260 -9.21 -3.68 4.81
C VAL A 260 -7.78 -3.41 5.24
N ASN A 261 -6.84 -3.63 4.30
CA ASN A 261 -5.53 -3.03 4.34
C ASN A 261 -5.45 -1.94 3.28
N ILE A 262 -4.45 -1.07 3.38
CA ILE A 262 -4.32 0.09 2.51
C ILE A 262 -3.02 0.07 1.71
N SER A 263 -3.04 0.74 0.57
CA SER A 263 -1.84 1.39 0.03
C SER A 263 -1.88 2.84 0.46
N GLY A 264 -0.82 3.33 1.01
CA GLY A 264 -0.78 4.70 1.52
C GLY A 264 0.57 5.36 1.34
N ALA A 265 0.60 6.66 1.54
CA ALA A 265 1.82 7.43 1.39
C ALA A 265 1.92 8.57 2.42
N ALA A 266 3.13 9.05 2.58
CA ALA A 266 3.52 10.15 3.45
C ALA A 266 4.53 11.06 2.75
N VAL A 267 4.61 12.32 3.16
CA VAL A 267 5.71 13.21 2.76
C VAL A 267 6.90 12.96 3.67
N ALA A 268 8.08 12.77 3.08
CA ALA A 268 9.31 12.53 3.83
C ALA A 268 9.68 13.72 4.70
N ALA A 269 10.27 13.48 5.89
CA ALA A 269 10.59 14.52 6.87
C ALA A 269 11.49 15.65 6.32
N HIS A 270 12.38 15.29 5.39
CA HIS A 270 13.34 16.22 4.77
C HIS A 270 13.10 16.37 3.27
N ALA A 271 11.84 16.17 2.79
CA ALA A 271 11.48 16.27 1.38
C ALA A 271 12.01 17.55 0.74
N PRO A 272 12.96 17.47 -0.23
CA PRO A 272 13.47 18.65 -0.91
C PRO A 272 12.41 19.35 -1.79
N ASN A 273 11.47 18.57 -2.35
CA ASN A 273 10.42 19.07 -3.22
C ASN A 273 9.03 18.88 -2.59
N LYS A 274 8.86 19.36 -1.34
CA LYS A 274 7.64 19.19 -0.54
C LYS A 274 6.35 19.57 -1.29
N ASP A 275 6.34 20.71 -1.97
CA ASP A 275 5.14 21.18 -2.67
C ASP A 275 4.77 20.26 -3.83
N ASN A 276 5.75 19.73 -4.55
CA ASN A 276 5.52 18.74 -5.61
C ASN A 276 5.08 17.39 -5.02
N ALA A 277 5.58 17.02 -3.83
CA ALA A 277 5.11 15.85 -3.11
C ALA A 277 3.62 15.95 -2.76
N ILE A 278 3.16 17.09 -2.27
CA ILE A 278 1.75 17.34 -1.97
C ILE A 278 0.91 17.25 -3.26
N LYS A 279 1.34 17.90 -4.34
CA LYS A 279 0.66 17.80 -5.65
C LYS A 279 0.53 16.36 -6.14
N LEU A 280 1.60 15.56 -5.98
CA LEU A 280 1.55 14.13 -6.35
C LEU A 280 0.52 13.37 -5.49
N LEU A 281 0.49 13.58 -4.18
CA LEU A 281 -0.50 12.93 -3.31
C LEU A 281 -1.93 13.35 -3.67
N GLU A 282 -2.18 14.62 -3.92
CA GLU A 282 -3.49 15.16 -4.33
C GLU A 282 -3.93 14.57 -5.67
N PHE A 283 -3.00 14.45 -6.64
CA PHE A 283 -3.26 13.79 -7.92
C PHE A 283 -3.61 12.31 -7.72
N LEU A 284 -2.88 11.58 -6.87
CA LEU A 284 -3.11 10.15 -6.65
C LEU A 284 -4.50 9.84 -6.04
N VAL A 285 -5.16 10.83 -5.42
CA VAL A 285 -6.57 10.72 -4.97
C VAL A 285 -7.56 11.40 -5.92
N SER A 286 -7.11 11.92 -7.05
CA SER A 286 -7.99 12.48 -8.08
C SER A 286 -8.79 11.39 -8.78
N GLU A 287 -9.91 11.75 -9.42
CA GLU A 287 -10.74 10.79 -10.13
C GLU A 287 -9.98 10.05 -11.25
N PRO A 288 -9.16 10.72 -12.12
CA PRO A 288 -8.38 10.02 -13.13
C PRO A 288 -7.38 9.00 -12.55
N ALA A 289 -6.65 9.37 -11.50
CA ALA A 289 -5.69 8.46 -10.86
C ALA A 289 -6.38 7.27 -10.18
N GLN A 290 -7.50 7.52 -9.52
CA GLN A 290 -8.27 6.48 -8.84
C GLN A 290 -8.94 5.51 -9.83
N ALA A 291 -9.37 5.99 -11.00
CA ALA A 291 -9.84 5.13 -12.09
C ALA A 291 -8.72 4.22 -12.63
N LEU A 292 -7.48 4.74 -12.72
CA LEU A 292 -6.32 3.91 -13.08
C LEU A 292 -6.02 2.87 -11.99
N TYR A 293 -6.11 3.20 -10.70
CA TYR A 293 -5.96 2.25 -9.61
C TYR A 293 -6.98 1.10 -9.70
N ALA A 294 -8.25 1.44 -9.90
CA ALA A 294 -9.32 0.45 -9.99
C ALA A 294 -9.12 -0.53 -11.16
N ARG A 295 -8.66 -0.03 -12.32
CA ARG A 295 -8.46 -0.84 -13.54
C ARG A 295 -7.16 -1.61 -13.54
N ALA A 296 -6.05 -0.99 -13.12
CA ALA A 296 -4.73 -1.63 -13.20
C ALA A 296 -4.49 -2.64 -12.07
N ASN A 297 -5.03 -2.38 -10.89
CA ASN A 297 -4.72 -3.14 -9.69
C ASN A 297 -5.91 -3.93 -9.14
N TYR A 298 -7.14 -3.67 -9.62
CA TYR A 298 -8.38 -4.22 -9.05
C TYR A 298 -8.55 -3.90 -7.55
N GLU A 299 -7.90 -2.84 -7.08
CA GLU A 299 -8.02 -2.32 -5.72
C GLU A 299 -9.20 -1.35 -5.65
N TYR A 300 -9.80 -1.20 -4.48
CA TYR A 300 -10.87 -0.23 -4.30
C TYR A 300 -10.29 1.18 -4.22
N PRO A 301 -10.84 2.12 -5.02
CA PRO A 301 -10.47 3.52 -4.93
C PRO A 301 -10.87 4.10 -3.57
N ILE A 302 -10.07 5.02 -3.06
CA ILE A 302 -10.42 5.78 -1.84
C ILE A 302 -11.47 6.85 -2.12
N ARG A 303 -11.56 7.32 -3.36
CA ARG A 303 -12.56 8.29 -3.81
C ARG A 303 -13.87 7.56 -4.13
N SER A 304 -14.99 8.05 -3.59
CA SER A 304 -16.33 7.58 -3.94
C SER A 304 -16.70 7.91 -5.38
N GLY A 305 -17.56 7.10 -6.00
CA GLY A 305 -18.11 7.34 -7.34
C GLY A 305 -17.17 6.95 -8.51
N VAL A 306 -15.98 6.43 -8.24
CA VAL A 306 -15.08 5.91 -9.26
C VAL A 306 -15.59 4.54 -9.75
N GLU A 307 -15.64 4.37 -11.08
CA GLU A 307 -16.06 3.11 -11.70
C GLU A 307 -15.07 2.00 -11.39
N LEU A 308 -15.58 0.87 -10.90
CA LEU A 308 -14.81 -0.34 -10.63
C LEU A 308 -14.75 -1.22 -11.88
N ASP A 309 -13.72 -2.09 -11.94
CA ASP A 309 -13.74 -3.21 -12.88
C ASP A 309 -15.01 -4.06 -12.67
N PRO A 310 -15.68 -4.54 -13.74
CA PRO A 310 -16.92 -5.31 -13.63
C PRO A 310 -16.81 -6.53 -12.71
N VAL A 311 -15.66 -7.21 -12.66
CA VAL A 311 -15.43 -8.34 -11.75
C VAL A 311 -15.43 -7.86 -10.30
N VAL A 312 -14.73 -6.76 -10.00
CA VAL A 312 -14.69 -6.18 -8.65
C VAL A 312 -16.06 -5.64 -8.24
N ALA A 313 -16.78 -4.99 -9.16
CA ALA A 313 -18.14 -4.52 -8.94
C ALA A 313 -19.11 -5.66 -8.62
N SER A 314 -18.91 -6.84 -9.21
CA SER A 314 -19.75 -8.02 -8.97
C SER A 314 -19.66 -8.56 -7.53
N PHE A 315 -18.65 -8.16 -6.75
CA PHE A 315 -18.56 -8.53 -5.33
C PHE A 315 -19.51 -7.70 -4.43
N GLY A 316 -20.25 -6.76 -4.99
CA GLY A 316 -21.14 -5.86 -4.28
C GLY A 316 -20.41 -4.65 -3.65
N GLU A 317 -21.13 -3.87 -2.86
CA GLU A 317 -20.57 -2.69 -2.18
C GLU A 317 -19.59 -3.08 -1.07
N LEU A 318 -18.42 -2.45 -1.03
CA LEU A 318 -17.48 -2.59 0.08
C LEU A 318 -17.86 -1.67 1.24
N LYS A 319 -18.34 -2.26 2.33
CA LYS A 319 -18.45 -1.58 3.62
C LYS A 319 -17.18 -1.81 4.40
N VAL A 320 -16.41 -0.76 4.65
CA VAL A 320 -15.15 -0.82 5.40
C VAL A 320 -15.44 -0.88 6.89
N ASP A 321 -14.68 -1.71 7.61
CA ASP A 321 -14.69 -1.73 9.07
C ASP A 321 -14.51 -0.31 9.65
N SER A 322 -15.31 0.01 10.66
CA SER A 322 -15.35 1.34 11.26
C SER A 322 -14.13 1.67 12.12
N LEU A 323 -13.38 0.65 12.59
CA LEU A 323 -12.15 0.88 13.35
C LEU A 323 -11.11 1.59 12.49
N PRO A 324 -10.48 2.65 13.02
CA PRO A 324 -9.37 3.29 12.31
C PRO A 324 -8.25 2.29 12.03
N VAL A 325 -7.78 2.22 10.79
CA VAL A 325 -6.69 1.29 10.40
C VAL A 325 -5.41 1.51 11.20
N ALA A 326 -5.17 2.74 11.69
CA ALA A 326 -4.07 3.04 12.59
C ALA A 326 -4.23 2.39 13.98
N GLU A 327 -5.46 2.28 14.50
CA GLU A 327 -5.72 1.57 15.76
C GLU A 327 -5.44 0.08 15.60
N ILE A 328 -5.91 -0.51 14.50
CA ILE A 328 -5.62 -1.91 14.14
C ILE A 328 -4.09 -2.13 14.07
N ALA A 329 -3.36 -1.23 13.42
CA ALA A 329 -1.91 -1.35 13.24
C ALA A 329 -1.13 -1.42 14.56
N LYS A 330 -1.62 -0.84 15.65
CA LYS A 330 -0.99 -0.91 16.98
C LYS A 330 -0.87 -2.34 17.52
N HIS A 331 -1.74 -3.25 17.08
CA HIS A 331 -1.76 -4.65 17.52
C HIS A 331 -0.90 -5.60 16.67
N ARG A 332 -0.21 -5.10 15.62
CA ARG A 332 0.57 -5.95 14.70
C ARG A 332 1.63 -6.80 15.37
N LYS A 333 2.40 -6.23 16.31
CA LYS A 333 3.43 -6.97 17.04
C LYS A 333 2.79 -8.10 17.86
N GLN A 334 1.75 -7.79 18.60
CA GLN A 334 1.02 -8.80 19.39
C GLN A 334 0.37 -9.86 18.50
N ALA A 335 -0.14 -9.49 17.34
CA ALA A 335 -0.68 -10.42 16.35
C ALA A 335 0.37 -11.41 15.86
N SER A 336 1.57 -10.94 15.52
CA SER A 336 2.70 -11.80 15.13
C SER A 336 3.11 -12.74 16.27
N GLU A 337 3.20 -12.24 17.52
CA GLU A 337 3.51 -13.04 18.71
C GLU A 337 2.46 -14.13 18.95
N LEU A 338 1.16 -13.85 18.72
CA LEU A 338 0.09 -14.85 18.85
C LEU A 338 0.17 -15.92 17.75
N VAL A 339 0.48 -15.55 16.52
CA VAL A 339 0.68 -16.50 15.41
C VAL A 339 1.80 -17.49 15.75
N ASP A 340 2.93 -16.98 16.28
CA ASP A 340 4.06 -17.83 16.72
C ASP A 340 3.68 -18.68 17.94
N LYS A 341 3.03 -18.11 18.95
CA LYS A 341 2.59 -18.81 20.16
C LYS A 341 1.68 -20.00 19.86
N VAL A 342 0.77 -19.84 18.89
CA VAL A 342 -0.12 -20.90 18.42
C VAL A 342 0.62 -21.89 17.52
N GLY A 343 1.78 -21.51 16.99
CA GLY A 343 2.50 -22.29 15.98
C GLY A 343 1.67 -22.43 14.70
N PHE A 344 1.02 -21.34 14.28
CA PHE A 344 0.03 -21.38 13.20
C PHE A 344 0.59 -21.90 11.88
N ASP A 345 1.84 -21.57 11.59
CA ASP A 345 2.57 -21.96 10.37
C ASP A 345 3.33 -23.29 10.51
N ASN A 346 3.17 -24.03 11.62
CA ASN A 346 3.90 -25.29 11.87
C ASN A 346 3.09 -26.54 11.54
#